data_749addf4a169e9cdf0cb4bf7812279be
#
_entry.id   749addf4a169e9cdf0cb4bf7812279be
#
_cell.length_a   1.000
_cell.length_b   1.000
_cell.length_c   1.000
_cell.angle_alpha   90.00
_cell.angle_beta   90.00
_cell.angle_gamma   90.00
#
_symmetry.space_group_name_H-M   'P 1'
#
loop_
_entity.id
_entity.type
_entity.pdbx_description
1 polymer ?
#
loop_
_entity_poly.entity_id
_entity_poly.type
_entity_poly.pdbx_seq_one_letter_code
_entity_poly.pdbx_strand_id
1 'polypeptide(L)'
;MERQIFINEMQARFNLRKPRSEKPTNLYLVCRINNKQVKLSTGVKIYPDHWNEKRQEAYISVRLSELDNINNTIVNKKITKLKEYFIEFKHYLCMHPDEIGESMKLLKQHIYKDRMKKELQKPATFIMKQIIEAKTCAESSKKQYRSNIDKFERFLKENEIPNTWESMNLDTINRYQKQIIKENPLHPHNTLRNIIKGTIFNLLGIADKRLDIPFKWSDSNLNSFEFVKDKSNKELADNKKVSLTEEQLNKFYKHIITGTERQIKKYTEIRDLFILQCLVGQRIGDMQKFFNGDNEMDEEAGTISIIQQKTKARAIIPLLPLAKEIISKYENKELLYYKERKSIVNEALKEVAEQAGLDEPITYEENGIKQTQPLYKLLHTHTARHTFITILCRKGIPKETVIIATGHEDTKMIDKVYSHLNSKDKAKKVSNAFKSLNNGIFNMGKMETNSLNEAKPTNDA
;
A
#
# COMPACT_ATOMS: atom_id res chain seq x y z
N MET A 1 19.94 37.06 29.40
CA MET A 1 18.85 37.74 30.12
C MET A 1 17.49 37.38 29.55
N GLU A 2 17.17 37.56 28.26
CA GLU A 2 15.87 37.20 27.64
C GLU A 2 15.48 35.74 27.78
N ARG A 3 16.42 34.80 27.64
CA ARG A 3 16.15 33.34 27.77
C ARG A 3 15.77 32.93 29.19
N GLN A 4 16.36 33.58 30.19
CA GLN A 4 16.07 33.32 31.60
C GLN A 4 14.70 33.88 32.01
N ILE A 5 14.32 35.02 31.45
CA ILE A 5 12.99 35.66 31.59
C ILE A 5 11.93 34.68 30.98
N PHE A 6 12.18 34.12 29.78
CA PHE A 6 11.30 33.20 29.14
C PHE A 6 11.00 31.92 29.99
N ILE A 7 12.01 31.32 30.63
CA ILE A 7 11.84 30.15 31.50
C ILE A 7 11.09 30.53 32.79
N ASN A 8 11.36 31.69 33.33
CA ASN A 8 10.71 32.17 34.57
C ASN A 8 9.23 32.48 34.36
N GLU A 9 8.82 32.95 33.20
CA GLU A 9 7.42 33.23 32.85
C GLU A 9 6.58 31.97 32.60
N MET A 10 7.21 30.81 32.40
CA MET A 10 6.46 29.54 32.24
C MET A 10 5.78 29.16 33.54
N GLN A 11 4.46 29.11 33.53
CA GLN A 11 3.64 28.67 34.65
C GLN A 11 2.73 27.52 34.21
N ALA A 12 2.68 26.49 35.02
CA ALA A 12 1.71 25.36 34.83
C ALA A 12 0.43 25.69 35.62
N ARG A 13 -0.70 25.60 34.93
CA ARG A 13 -2.04 25.67 35.53
C ARG A 13 -2.83 24.43 35.15
N PHE A 14 -3.80 24.09 35.97
CA PHE A 14 -4.68 22.92 35.69
C PHE A 14 -6.10 23.41 35.42
N ASN A 15 -6.62 23.07 34.27
CA ASN A 15 -7.94 23.51 33.80
C ASN A 15 -8.84 22.33 33.47
N LEU A 16 -10.12 22.45 33.83
CA LEU A 16 -11.14 21.48 33.46
C LEU A 16 -11.45 21.56 31.97
N ARG A 17 -11.67 20.40 31.33
CA ARG A 17 -12.09 20.33 29.92
C ARG A 17 -13.48 20.93 29.72
N LYS A 18 -14.40 20.63 30.63
CA LYS A 18 -15.80 21.09 30.62
C LYS A 18 -16.18 21.61 32.00
N PRO A 19 -15.93 22.91 32.33
CA PRO A 19 -16.17 23.46 33.67
C PRO A 19 -17.63 23.44 34.12
N ARG A 20 -18.58 23.37 33.18
CA ARG A 20 -20.03 23.36 33.45
C ARG A 20 -20.67 21.97 33.31
N SER A 21 -19.88 20.89 33.36
CA SER A 21 -20.40 19.53 33.23
C SER A 21 -20.91 19.01 34.57
N GLU A 22 -22.07 18.36 34.55
CA GLU A 22 -22.61 17.61 35.70
C GLU A 22 -21.90 16.26 35.92
N LYS A 23 -21.07 15.85 34.95
CA LYS A 23 -20.30 14.57 35.00
C LYS A 23 -18.81 14.85 35.18
N PRO A 24 -18.05 13.89 35.73
CA PRO A 24 -16.61 14.02 35.87
C PRO A 24 -15.94 14.37 34.52
N THR A 25 -15.16 15.44 34.51
CA THR A 25 -14.47 15.94 33.31
C THR A 25 -12.96 15.77 33.43
N ASN A 26 -12.28 15.68 32.28
CA ASN A 26 -10.82 15.57 32.25
C ASN A 26 -10.17 16.87 32.75
N LEU A 27 -9.11 16.72 33.54
CA LEU A 27 -8.23 17.81 33.95
C LEU A 27 -7.03 17.90 33.00
N TYR A 28 -6.64 19.10 32.60
CA TYR A 28 -5.51 19.37 31.73
C TYR A 28 -4.46 20.24 32.43
N LEU A 29 -3.19 19.89 32.28
CA LEU A 29 -2.10 20.81 32.53
C LEU A 29 -2.02 21.77 31.34
N VAL A 30 -2.03 23.07 31.63
CA VAL A 30 -1.97 24.15 30.64
C VAL A 30 -0.79 25.06 30.98
N CYS A 31 0.04 25.33 29.99
CA CYS A 31 1.13 26.34 30.11
C CYS A 31 1.29 27.08 28.79
N ARG A 32 2.06 28.16 28.78
CA ARG A 32 2.45 28.90 27.59
C ARG A 32 3.94 28.68 27.30
N ILE A 33 4.25 28.36 26.07
CA ILE A 33 5.62 28.20 25.56
C ILE A 33 5.69 28.94 24.23
N ASN A 34 6.63 29.83 24.07
CA ASN A 34 6.80 30.67 22.85
C ASN A 34 5.47 31.33 22.43
N ASN A 35 4.76 31.96 23.36
CA ASN A 35 3.43 32.54 23.16
C ASN A 35 2.33 31.60 22.69
N LYS A 36 2.57 30.31 22.59
CA LYS A 36 1.57 29.28 22.25
C LYS A 36 1.09 28.57 23.51
N GLN A 37 -0.24 28.41 23.60
CA GLN A 37 -0.83 27.64 24.69
C GLN A 37 -0.66 26.14 24.41
N VAL A 38 -0.08 25.43 25.37
CA VAL A 38 0.07 23.97 25.36
C VAL A 38 -0.91 23.37 26.36
N LYS A 39 -1.67 22.36 25.96
CA LYS A 39 -2.63 21.62 26.80
C LYS A 39 -2.24 20.14 26.82
N LEU A 40 -1.90 19.62 28.00
CA LEU A 40 -1.52 18.22 28.18
C LEU A 40 -2.53 17.53 29.11
N SER A 41 -2.99 16.33 28.72
CA SER A 41 -3.91 15.55 29.55
C SER A 41 -3.21 15.04 30.81
N THR A 42 -3.80 15.28 31.98
CA THR A 42 -3.28 14.74 33.23
C THR A 42 -3.61 13.26 33.44
N GLY A 43 -4.58 12.74 32.66
CA GLY A 43 -5.08 11.36 32.78
C GLY A 43 -6.07 11.15 33.92
N VAL A 44 -6.46 12.20 34.67
CA VAL A 44 -7.47 12.12 35.75
C VAL A 44 -8.74 12.89 35.39
N LYS A 45 -9.85 12.48 35.98
CA LYS A 45 -11.15 13.12 35.87
C LYS A 45 -11.63 13.58 37.24
N ILE A 46 -12.37 14.68 37.28
CA ILE A 46 -12.94 15.23 38.50
C ILE A 46 -14.30 15.88 38.21
N TYR A 47 -15.22 15.87 39.16
CA TYR A 47 -16.43 16.68 39.11
C TYR A 47 -16.06 18.18 39.14
N PRO A 48 -16.65 19.04 38.30
CA PRO A 48 -16.33 20.48 38.31
C PRO A 48 -16.50 21.15 39.68
N ASP A 49 -17.55 20.76 40.44
CA ASP A 49 -17.83 21.32 41.77
C ASP A 49 -16.81 20.89 42.84
N HIS A 50 -16.03 19.85 42.54
CA HIS A 50 -14.94 19.40 43.42
C HIS A 50 -13.60 20.06 43.11
N TRP A 51 -13.54 20.98 42.11
CA TRP A 51 -12.33 21.63 41.67
C TRP A 51 -12.19 23.07 42.19
N ASN A 52 -11.10 23.37 42.90
CA ASN A 52 -10.76 24.69 43.29
C ASN A 52 -9.77 25.33 42.29
N GLU A 53 -10.27 26.19 41.40
CA GLU A 53 -9.46 26.81 40.37
C GLU A 53 -8.43 27.79 40.97
N LYS A 54 -8.74 28.48 42.09
CA LYS A 54 -7.82 29.43 42.73
C LYS A 54 -6.64 28.71 43.39
N ARG A 55 -6.91 27.63 44.12
CA ARG A 55 -5.90 26.83 44.81
C ARG A 55 -5.22 25.79 43.91
N GLN A 56 -5.82 25.50 42.74
CA GLN A 56 -5.32 24.49 41.81
C GLN A 56 -5.24 23.11 42.46
N GLU A 57 -6.32 22.74 43.18
CA GLU A 57 -6.45 21.48 43.90
C GLU A 57 -7.91 20.98 43.95
N ALA A 58 -8.11 19.70 44.18
CA ALA A 58 -9.43 19.10 44.40
C ALA A 58 -9.83 19.23 45.90
N TYR A 59 -11.11 19.53 46.13
CA TYR A 59 -11.64 19.58 47.47
C TYR A 59 -11.64 18.19 48.14
N ILE A 60 -11.22 18.15 49.39
CA ILE A 60 -11.36 17.00 50.31
C ILE A 60 -12.18 17.49 51.49
N SER A 61 -13.33 16.85 51.76
CA SER A 61 -14.26 17.31 52.76
C SER A 61 -15.10 16.15 53.30
N VAL A 62 -15.45 16.21 54.58
CA VAL A 62 -16.40 15.27 55.22
C VAL A 62 -17.81 15.32 54.62
N ARG A 63 -18.12 16.35 53.81
CA ARG A 63 -19.40 16.49 53.10
C ARG A 63 -19.45 15.72 51.78
N LEU A 64 -18.32 15.25 51.29
CA LEU A 64 -18.22 14.44 50.07
C LEU A 64 -18.32 12.97 50.39
N SER A 65 -18.74 12.16 49.43
CA SER A 65 -18.70 10.72 49.60
C SER A 65 -17.26 10.22 49.78
N GLU A 66 -17.10 9.06 50.37
CA GLU A 66 -15.78 8.42 50.55
C GLU A 66 -15.09 8.20 49.20
N LEU A 67 -15.83 7.76 48.18
CA LEU A 67 -15.34 7.54 46.83
C LEU A 67 -14.85 8.86 46.17
N ASP A 68 -15.57 9.95 46.36
CA ASP A 68 -15.18 11.25 45.86
C ASP A 68 -13.91 11.76 46.56
N ASN A 69 -13.80 11.58 47.87
CA ASN A 69 -12.60 11.95 48.62
C ASN A 69 -11.38 11.13 48.17
N ILE A 70 -11.56 9.81 47.94
CA ILE A 70 -10.49 8.97 47.36
C ILE A 70 -10.08 9.46 46.00
N ASN A 71 -11.05 9.69 45.09
CA ASN A 71 -10.77 10.24 43.74
C ASN A 71 -10.03 11.58 43.84
N ASN A 72 -10.51 12.52 44.65
CA ASN A 72 -9.93 13.85 44.79
C ASN A 72 -8.52 13.79 45.40
N THR A 73 -8.27 12.85 46.29
CA THR A 73 -6.92 12.58 46.82
C THR A 73 -5.98 12.08 45.70
N ILE A 74 -6.45 11.18 44.85
CA ILE A 74 -5.68 10.70 43.68
C ILE A 74 -5.39 11.86 42.70
N VAL A 75 -6.39 12.71 42.46
CA VAL A 75 -6.23 13.92 41.60
C VAL A 75 -5.17 14.81 42.20
N ASN A 76 -5.21 15.15 43.47
CA ASN A 76 -4.24 15.99 44.16
C ASN A 76 -2.82 15.41 44.08
N LYS A 77 -2.65 14.12 44.39
CA LYS A 77 -1.36 13.43 44.26
C LYS A 77 -0.82 13.54 42.84
N LYS A 78 -1.69 13.39 41.83
CA LYS A 78 -1.29 13.52 40.42
C LYS A 78 -0.87 14.93 40.06
N ILE A 79 -1.59 15.94 40.54
CA ILE A 79 -1.25 17.35 40.33
C ILE A 79 0.12 17.68 40.93
N THR A 80 0.37 17.28 42.18
CA THR A 80 1.65 17.48 42.86
C THR A 80 2.80 16.90 42.04
N LYS A 81 2.66 15.66 41.61
CA LYS A 81 3.66 14.99 40.79
C LYS A 81 3.89 15.68 39.43
N LEU A 82 2.84 16.18 38.80
CA LEU A 82 2.97 16.91 37.52
C LEU A 82 3.61 18.31 37.73
N LYS A 83 3.38 18.98 38.87
CA LYS A 83 4.09 20.22 39.24
C LYS A 83 5.58 19.93 39.40
N GLU A 84 5.97 18.84 40.07
CA GLU A 84 7.38 18.44 40.21
C GLU A 84 8.02 18.21 38.84
N TYR A 85 7.36 17.46 37.94
CA TYR A 85 7.86 17.23 36.59
C TYR A 85 7.99 18.51 35.77
N PHE A 86 7.10 19.49 36.01
CA PHE A 86 7.20 20.77 35.32
C PHE A 86 8.38 21.58 35.87
N ILE A 87 8.69 21.51 37.16
CA ILE A 87 9.88 22.12 37.75
C ILE A 87 11.15 21.47 37.22
N GLU A 88 11.21 20.15 37.15
CA GLU A 88 12.33 19.39 36.53
C GLU A 88 12.55 19.83 35.09
N PHE A 89 11.47 19.97 34.33
CA PHE A 89 11.54 20.45 32.94
C PHE A 89 12.14 21.90 32.86
N LYS A 90 11.71 22.79 33.71
CA LYS A 90 12.28 24.13 33.77
C LYS A 90 13.76 24.11 34.12
N HIS A 91 14.14 23.33 35.11
CA HIS A 91 15.54 23.14 35.49
C HIS A 91 16.37 22.55 34.31
N TYR A 92 15.84 21.57 33.62
CA TYR A 92 16.50 20.99 32.43
C TYR A 92 16.78 22.08 31.37
N LEU A 93 15.79 22.93 31.04
CA LEU A 93 15.97 24.00 30.07
C LEU A 93 16.99 25.07 30.54
N CYS A 94 17.10 25.30 31.83
CA CYS A 94 18.13 26.19 32.36
C CYS A 94 19.54 25.65 32.13
N MET A 95 19.71 24.30 32.26
CA MET A 95 20.99 23.64 32.06
C MET A 95 21.32 23.39 30.59
N HIS A 96 20.30 23.36 29.70
CA HIS A 96 20.46 23.10 28.26
C HIS A 96 19.79 24.23 27.43
N PRO A 97 20.34 25.43 27.43
CA PRO A 97 19.73 26.60 26.78
C PRO A 97 19.68 26.51 25.25
N ASP A 98 20.49 25.66 24.65
CA ASP A 98 20.51 25.33 23.23
C ASP A 98 19.27 24.53 22.80
N GLU A 99 18.63 23.78 23.70
CA GLU A 99 17.42 22.99 23.43
C GLU A 99 16.10 23.74 23.64
N ILE A 100 16.12 25.05 23.93
CA ILE A 100 14.90 25.84 24.13
C ILE A 100 13.97 25.80 22.91
N GLY A 101 14.50 25.65 21.71
CA GLY A 101 13.72 25.49 20.50
C GLY A 101 12.83 24.23 20.49
N GLU A 102 13.20 23.17 21.22
CA GLU A 102 12.47 21.91 21.37
C GLU A 102 11.60 21.85 22.65
N SER A 103 11.43 22.95 23.37
CA SER A 103 10.78 23.01 24.69
C SER A 103 9.39 22.37 24.75
N MET A 104 8.60 22.41 23.68
CA MET A 104 7.29 21.72 23.62
C MET A 104 7.41 20.20 23.67
N LYS A 105 8.42 19.64 23.01
CA LYS A 105 8.72 18.19 22.98
C LYS A 105 9.25 17.75 24.35
N LEU A 106 10.21 18.50 24.88
CA LEU A 106 10.81 18.27 26.19
C LEU A 106 9.79 18.34 27.32
N LEU A 107 8.85 19.31 27.29
CA LEU A 107 7.76 19.37 28.26
C LEU A 107 6.93 18.07 28.25
N LYS A 108 6.53 17.57 27.07
CA LYS A 108 5.77 16.33 26.98
C LYS A 108 6.55 15.15 27.54
N GLN A 109 7.85 15.06 27.24
CA GLN A 109 8.72 14.00 27.76
C GLN A 109 8.76 14.00 29.29
N HIS A 110 8.91 15.17 29.93
CA HIS A 110 8.92 15.29 31.39
C HIS A 110 7.54 14.97 32.01
N ILE A 111 6.47 15.54 31.47
CA ILE A 111 5.10 15.35 32.01
C ILE A 111 4.62 13.90 31.88
N TYR A 112 5.03 13.21 30.83
CA TYR A 112 4.60 11.82 30.57
C TYR A 112 5.68 10.76 30.88
N LYS A 113 6.79 11.15 31.56
CA LYS A 113 7.93 10.22 31.79
C LYS A 113 7.56 8.90 32.42
N ASP A 114 6.63 8.87 33.39
CA ASP A 114 6.19 7.62 34.02
C ASP A 114 5.40 6.73 33.05
N ARG A 115 4.54 7.35 32.23
CA ARG A 115 3.77 6.63 31.23
C ARG A 115 4.71 6.07 30.17
N MET A 116 5.66 6.87 29.70
CA MET A 116 6.68 6.45 28.74
C MET A 116 7.51 5.31 29.31
N LYS A 117 7.99 5.42 30.57
CA LYS A 117 8.76 4.35 31.22
C LYS A 117 7.98 3.03 31.27
N LYS A 118 6.69 3.06 31.58
CA LYS A 118 5.82 1.86 31.55
C LYS A 118 5.61 1.32 30.15
N GLU A 119 5.42 2.19 29.15
CA GLU A 119 5.25 1.75 27.75
C GLU A 119 6.58 1.20 27.20
N LEU A 120 7.72 1.80 27.54
CA LEU A 120 9.04 1.31 27.13
C LEU A 120 9.42 -0.04 27.75
N GLN A 121 8.79 -0.43 28.86
CA GLN A 121 8.96 -1.75 29.45
C GLN A 121 8.22 -2.86 28.71
N LYS A 122 7.24 -2.50 27.86
CA LYS A 122 6.54 -3.47 27.03
C LYS A 122 7.39 -3.86 25.83
N PRO A 123 7.27 -5.11 25.33
CA PRO A 123 7.93 -5.51 24.10
C PRO A 123 7.63 -4.54 22.95
N ALA A 124 8.64 -4.14 22.21
CA ALA A 124 8.48 -3.17 21.11
C ALA A 124 7.48 -3.69 20.04
N THR A 125 7.53 -4.97 19.70
CA THR A 125 6.58 -5.60 18.77
C THR A 125 5.15 -5.60 19.28
N PHE A 126 4.92 -5.70 20.61
CA PHE A 126 3.59 -5.58 21.20
C PHE A 126 2.99 -4.20 20.94
N ILE A 127 3.76 -3.15 21.14
CA ILE A 127 3.33 -1.77 20.84
C ILE A 127 3.09 -1.59 19.32
N MET A 128 3.95 -2.16 18.48
CA MET A 128 3.74 -2.14 17.02
C MET A 128 2.42 -2.80 16.63
N LYS A 129 2.06 -3.94 17.25
CA LYS A 129 0.78 -4.62 17.04
C LYS A 129 -0.41 -3.74 17.48
N GLN A 130 -0.32 -3.04 18.60
CA GLN A 130 -1.34 -2.07 19.01
C GLN A 130 -1.50 -0.91 18.02
N ILE A 131 -0.39 -0.43 17.46
CA ILE A 131 -0.42 0.61 16.43
C ILE A 131 -1.14 0.10 15.17
N ILE A 132 -0.91 -1.15 14.76
CA ILE A 132 -1.58 -1.77 13.61
C ILE A 132 -3.10 -1.78 13.81
N GLU A 133 -3.58 -2.18 14.99
CA GLU A 133 -5.02 -2.20 15.29
C GLU A 133 -5.66 -0.82 15.21
N ALA A 134 -4.94 0.21 15.65
CA ALA A 134 -5.40 1.59 15.62
C ALA A 134 -5.31 2.26 14.24
N LYS A 135 -4.69 1.61 13.22
CA LYS A 135 -4.58 2.18 11.87
C LYS A 135 -5.93 2.16 11.14
N THR A 136 -6.25 3.26 10.47
CA THR A 136 -7.39 3.36 9.55
C THR A 136 -6.97 2.83 8.19
N CYS A 137 -6.99 1.51 8.01
CA CYS A 137 -6.69 0.85 6.75
C CYS A 137 -7.47 -0.47 6.61
N ALA A 138 -7.50 -1.02 5.38
CA ALA A 138 -8.18 -2.28 5.11
C ALA A 138 -7.65 -3.43 5.97
N GLU A 139 -8.54 -4.35 6.39
CA GLU A 139 -8.19 -5.49 7.25
C GLU A 139 -7.12 -6.39 6.60
N SER A 140 -7.15 -6.55 5.27
CA SER A 140 -6.10 -7.26 4.53
C SER A 140 -4.71 -6.63 4.71
N SER A 141 -4.63 -5.29 4.81
CA SER A 141 -3.38 -4.58 5.08
C SER A 141 -2.93 -4.77 6.52
N LYS A 142 -3.85 -4.74 7.49
CA LYS A 142 -3.54 -5.04 8.90
C LYS A 142 -3.01 -6.46 9.05
N LYS A 143 -3.65 -7.45 8.38
CA LYS A 143 -3.19 -8.83 8.37
C LYS A 143 -1.76 -8.97 7.84
N GLN A 144 -1.42 -8.24 6.78
CA GLN A 144 -0.07 -8.21 6.23
C GLN A 144 0.93 -7.61 7.22
N TYR A 145 0.58 -6.48 7.86
CA TYR A 145 1.42 -5.88 8.90
C TYR A 145 1.66 -6.82 10.08
N ARG A 146 0.60 -7.46 10.61
CA ARG A 146 0.73 -8.47 11.70
C ARG A 146 1.69 -9.59 11.30
N SER A 147 1.48 -10.18 10.13
CA SER A 147 2.34 -11.26 9.61
C SER A 147 3.81 -10.84 9.51
N ASN A 148 4.09 -9.61 9.07
CA ASN A 148 5.46 -9.11 8.98
C ASN A 148 6.07 -8.90 10.38
N ILE A 149 5.31 -8.40 11.34
CA ILE A 149 5.78 -8.21 12.72
C ILE A 149 5.97 -9.56 13.43
N ASP A 150 5.09 -10.54 13.19
CA ASP A 150 5.27 -11.90 13.75
C ASP A 150 6.56 -12.58 13.26
N LYS A 151 6.91 -12.38 11.98
CA LYS A 151 8.20 -12.85 11.44
C LYS A 151 9.37 -12.11 12.07
N PHE A 152 9.26 -10.81 12.24
CA PHE A 152 10.30 -10.01 12.89
C PHE A 152 10.48 -10.39 14.36
N GLU A 153 9.40 -10.62 15.10
CA GLU A 153 9.43 -11.09 16.49
C GLU A 153 10.10 -12.48 16.61
N ARG A 154 9.82 -13.38 15.67
CA ARG A 154 10.49 -14.68 15.59
C ARG A 154 11.99 -14.51 15.37
N PHE A 155 12.40 -13.66 14.43
CA PHE A 155 13.80 -13.32 14.18
C PHE A 155 14.50 -12.83 15.44
N LEU A 156 13.89 -11.89 16.19
CA LEU A 156 14.45 -11.38 17.44
C LEU A 156 14.67 -12.52 18.44
N LYS A 157 13.70 -13.41 18.58
CA LYS A 157 13.77 -14.56 19.49
C LYS A 157 14.87 -15.55 19.08
N GLU A 158 14.93 -15.93 17.82
CA GLU A 158 15.90 -16.89 17.28
C GLU A 158 17.36 -16.39 17.35
N ASN A 159 17.54 -15.07 17.32
CA ASN A 159 18.86 -14.44 17.42
C ASN A 159 19.18 -13.90 18.82
N GLU A 160 18.35 -14.23 19.83
CA GLU A 160 18.52 -13.80 21.23
C GLU A 160 18.60 -12.26 21.39
N ILE A 161 17.93 -11.52 20.51
CA ILE A 161 17.87 -10.06 20.55
C ILE A 161 16.71 -9.65 21.47
N PRO A 162 16.94 -8.85 22.52
CA PRO A 162 15.88 -8.38 23.39
C PRO A 162 14.81 -7.60 22.60
N ASN A 163 13.54 -7.89 22.87
CA ASN A 163 12.43 -7.19 22.20
C ASN A 163 12.13 -5.85 22.90
N THR A 164 13.13 -4.98 22.93
CA THR A 164 13.06 -3.64 23.54
C THR A 164 13.25 -2.55 22.47
N TRP A 165 12.96 -1.30 22.84
CA TRP A 165 13.13 -0.19 21.93
C TRP A 165 14.60 0.10 21.59
N GLU A 166 15.51 -0.12 22.52
CA GLU A 166 16.95 0.03 22.32
C GLU A 166 17.48 -0.94 21.25
N SER A 167 16.87 -2.12 21.18
CA SER A 167 17.20 -3.14 20.18
C SER A 167 16.64 -2.85 18.79
N MET A 168 15.68 -1.89 18.67
CA MET A 168 15.13 -1.48 17.39
C MET A 168 16.03 -0.48 16.67
N ASN A 169 17.28 -0.84 16.39
CA ASN A 169 18.28 -0.02 15.74
C ASN A 169 18.59 -0.51 14.31
N LEU A 170 19.40 0.27 13.58
CA LEU A 170 19.75 -0.05 12.19
C LEU A 170 20.50 -1.37 12.06
N ASP A 171 21.36 -1.72 13.02
CA ASP A 171 22.10 -2.98 12.99
C ASP A 171 21.14 -4.18 13.06
N THR A 172 20.23 -4.18 14.02
CA THR A 172 19.19 -5.23 14.15
C THR A 172 18.39 -5.40 12.86
N ILE A 173 18.00 -4.30 12.23
CA ILE A 173 17.21 -4.37 10.99
C ILE A 173 18.06 -4.81 9.80
N ASN A 174 19.35 -4.44 9.74
CA ASN A 174 20.30 -4.96 8.75
C ASN A 174 20.51 -6.47 8.90
N ARG A 175 20.65 -6.97 10.13
CA ARG A 175 20.72 -8.42 10.41
C ARG A 175 19.45 -9.13 9.95
N TYR A 176 18.29 -8.55 10.22
CA TYR A 176 17.01 -9.10 9.76
C TYR A 176 16.91 -9.12 8.22
N GLN A 177 17.31 -8.06 7.54
CA GLN A 177 17.37 -8.02 6.07
C GLN A 177 18.25 -9.16 5.52
N LYS A 178 19.45 -9.35 6.09
CA LYS A 178 20.37 -10.41 5.68
C LYS A 178 19.79 -11.80 5.91
N GLN A 179 19.07 -12.02 7.02
CA GLN A 179 18.42 -13.29 7.30
C GLN A 179 17.30 -13.59 6.30
N ILE A 180 16.41 -12.63 6.01
CA ILE A 180 15.36 -12.81 5.00
C ILE A 180 15.94 -13.25 3.66
N ILE A 181 17.03 -12.63 3.22
CA ILE A 181 17.70 -12.96 1.95
C ILE A 181 18.36 -14.34 2.02
N LYS A 182 18.96 -14.70 3.15
CA LYS A 182 19.57 -16.03 3.35
C LYS A 182 18.52 -17.14 3.31
N GLU A 183 17.38 -16.94 3.94
CA GLU A 183 16.27 -17.91 3.96
C GLU A 183 15.60 -18.06 2.58
N ASN A 184 15.52 -16.98 1.82
CA ASN A 184 14.98 -16.98 0.48
C ASN A 184 15.78 -16.06 -0.46
N PRO A 185 16.82 -16.56 -1.12
CA PRO A 185 17.64 -15.78 -2.06
C PRO A 185 16.84 -15.20 -3.24
N LEU A 186 15.72 -15.80 -3.57
CA LEU A 186 14.79 -15.35 -4.63
C LEU A 186 13.71 -14.39 -4.13
N HIS A 187 13.82 -13.90 -2.89
CA HIS A 187 12.81 -13.02 -2.32
C HIS A 187 12.73 -11.71 -3.12
N PRO A 188 11.56 -11.35 -3.68
CA PRO A 188 11.42 -10.15 -4.49
C PRO A 188 11.85 -8.89 -3.73
N HIS A 189 12.72 -8.10 -4.32
CA HIS A 189 13.29 -6.89 -3.72
C HIS A 189 12.20 -5.91 -3.21
N ASN A 190 11.12 -5.72 -3.99
CA ASN A 190 10.00 -4.89 -3.57
C ASN A 190 9.27 -5.43 -2.33
N THR A 191 9.20 -6.76 -2.18
CA THR A 191 8.60 -7.38 -0.99
C THR A 191 9.48 -7.16 0.23
N LEU A 192 10.80 -7.29 0.09
CA LEU A 192 11.76 -6.96 1.14
C LEU A 192 11.63 -5.49 1.59
N ARG A 193 11.57 -4.54 0.63
CA ARG A 193 11.32 -3.12 0.93
C ARG A 193 10.00 -2.90 1.67
N ASN A 194 8.94 -3.60 1.27
CA ASN A 194 7.64 -3.49 1.93
C ASN A 194 7.66 -4.05 3.37
N ILE A 195 8.40 -5.13 3.62
CA ILE A 195 8.57 -5.66 4.98
C ILE A 195 9.31 -4.63 5.84
N ILE A 196 10.45 -4.16 5.40
CA ILE A 196 11.31 -3.28 6.20
C ILE A 196 10.77 -1.86 6.22
N LYS A 197 10.68 -1.17 5.07
CA LYS A 197 10.24 0.23 4.99
C LYS A 197 8.74 0.38 5.20
N GLY A 198 7.96 -0.44 4.50
CA GLY A 198 6.49 -0.36 4.53
C GLY A 198 5.90 -0.78 5.87
N THR A 199 6.53 -1.71 6.60
CA THR A 199 6.04 -2.19 7.88
C THR A 199 6.89 -1.69 9.04
N ILE A 200 8.12 -2.17 9.18
CA ILE A 200 8.93 -1.94 10.39
C ILE A 200 9.20 -0.45 10.58
N PHE A 201 9.80 0.22 9.60
CA PHE A 201 10.09 1.66 9.72
C PHE A 201 8.84 2.52 9.85
N ASN A 202 7.76 2.17 9.15
CA ASN A 202 6.50 2.89 9.27
C ASN A 202 5.94 2.81 10.70
N LEU A 203 6.00 1.64 11.34
CA LEU A 203 5.51 1.45 12.70
C LEU A 203 6.43 2.09 13.73
N LEU A 204 7.76 2.02 13.54
CA LEU A 204 8.73 2.70 14.38
C LEU A 204 8.55 4.22 14.33
N GLY A 205 8.38 4.80 13.14
CA GLY A 205 8.11 6.22 12.99
C GLY A 205 6.79 6.69 13.60
N ILE A 206 5.75 5.84 13.59
CA ILE A 206 4.50 6.13 14.30
C ILE A 206 4.68 6.04 15.82
N ALA A 207 5.42 5.03 16.29
CA ALA A 207 5.72 4.85 17.70
C ALA A 207 6.54 6.04 18.26
N ASP A 208 7.57 6.46 17.54
CA ASP A 208 8.38 7.63 17.89
C ASP A 208 7.52 8.90 18.08
N LYS A 209 6.61 9.17 17.14
CA LYS A 209 5.70 10.33 17.22
C LYS A 209 4.66 10.22 18.34
N ARG A 210 4.22 9.00 18.70
CA ARG A 210 3.17 8.79 19.71
C ARG A 210 3.70 8.73 21.14
N LEU A 211 4.86 8.10 21.31
CA LEU A 211 5.41 7.77 22.61
C LEU A 211 6.49 8.74 23.07
N ASP A 212 6.89 9.73 22.20
CA ASP A 212 8.05 10.57 22.45
C ASP A 212 9.24 9.71 22.95
N ILE A 213 9.43 8.57 22.29
CA ILE A 213 10.49 7.64 22.64
C ILE A 213 11.82 8.37 22.45
N PRO A 214 12.79 8.27 23.38
CA PRO A 214 14.11 8.91 23.21
C PRO A 214 14.91 8.32 22.05
N PHE A 215 14.30 7.46 21.29
CA PHE A 215 14.79 6.75 20.15
C PHE A 215 14.41 7.51 18.88
N LYS A 216 15.34 8.29 18.37
CA LYS A 216 15.13 9.10 17.15
C LYS A 216 15.14 8.22 15.90
N TRP A 217 14.00 7.63 15.55
CA TRP A 217 13.74 7.16 14.21
C TRP A 217 13.37 8.36 13.32
N SER A 218 14.33 9.27 13.14
CA SER A 218 14.19 10.40 12.23
C SER A 218 14.26 9.92 10.78
N ASP A 219 13.71 10.72 9.84
CA ASP A 219 13.85 10.48 8.41
C ASP A 219 15.31 10.31 7.97
N SER A 220 16.27 10.89 8.72
CA SER A 220 17.71 10.70 8.52
C SER A 220 18.16 9.24 8.74
N ASN A 221 17.63 8.53 9.73
CA ASN A 221 17.94 7.11 9.95
C ASN A 221 17.34 6.22 8.85
N LEU A 222 16.18 6.59 8.31
CA LEU A 222 15.58 5.91 7.16
C LEU A 222 16.40 6.12 5.89
N ASN A 223 16.95 7.30 5.71
CA ASN A 223 17.77 7.65 4.54
C ASN A 223 19.16 7.00 4.59
N SER A 224 19.70 6.70 5.79
CA SER A 224 20.96 6.00 5.96
C SER A 224 20.88 4.48 5.87
N PHE A 225 19.65 3.89 5.83
CA PHE A 225 19.49 2.45 5.68
C PHE A 225 19.72 2.00 4.25
N GLU A 226 20.73 1.17 4.06
CA GLU A 226 21.05 0.60 2.75
C GLU A 226 20.25 -0.67 2.49
N PHE A 227 19.31 -0.56 1.56
CA PHE A 227 18.66 -1.75 1.02
C PHE A 227 19.63 -2.52 0.12
N VAL A 228 19.66 -3.84 0.28
CA VAL A 228 20.37 -4.69 -0.68
C VAL A 228 19.85 -4.38 -2.08
N LYS A 229 20.76 -4.04 -3.00
CA LYS A 229 20.41 -3.69 -4.38
C LYS A 229 19.90 -4.92 -5.13
N ASP A 230 18.85 -4.72 -5.91
CA ASP A 230 18.42 -5.71 -6.88
C ASP A 230 19.53 -5.85 -7.95
N LYS A 231 20.05 -7.05 -8.10
CA LYS A 231 21.10 -7.37 -9.07
C LYS A 231 20.55 -7.87 -10.40
N SER A 232 19.22 -7.99 -10.51
CA SER A 232 18.58 -8.53 -11.71
C SER A 232 18.77 -7.60 -12.91
N ASN A 233 19.02 -8.19 -14.06
CA ASN A 233 18.86 -7.51 -15.34
C ASN A 233 17.38 -7.13 -15.49
N LYS A 234 17.11 -5.85 -15.70
CA LYS A 234 15.76 -5.29 -15.68
C LYS A 234 14.86 -5.88 -16.77
N GLU A 235 15.42 -6.12 -17.97
CA GLU A 235 14.68 -6.73 -19.08
C GLU A 235 14.31 -8.18 -18.79
N LEU A 236 15.26 -8.97 -18.27
CA LEU A 236 15.02 -10.36 -17.89
C LEU A 236 14.07 -10.48 -16.70
N ALA A 237 14.16 -9.59 -15.70
CA ALA A 237 13.25 -9.60 -14.55
C ALA A 237 11.81 -9.34 -14.95
N ASP A 238 11.58 -8.51 -15.96
CA ASP A 238 10.25 -8.20 -16.47
C ASP A 238 9.62 -9.35 -17.26
N ASN A 239 10.41 -10.30 -17.81
CA ASN A 239 9.91 -11.50 -18.49
C ASN A 239 9.06 -12.40 -17.60
N LYS A 240 9.23 -12.32 -16.26
CA LYS A 240 8.37 -13.03 -15.31
C LYS A 240 6.91 -12.57 -15.36
N LYS A 241 6.66 -11.33 -15.85
CA LYS A 241 5.32 -10.78 -16.01
C LYS A 241 4.75 -11.16 -17.38
N VAL A 242 4.38 -12.42 -17.51
CA VAL A 242 3.87 -12.97 -18.77
C VAL A 242 2.51 -12.38 -19.17
N SER A 243 2.28 -12.30 -20.46
CA SER A 243 0.99 -12.04 -21.09
C SER A 243 0.78 -13.06 -22.23
N LEU A 244 -0.47 -13.49 -22.43
CA LEU A 244 -0.79 -14.40 -23.50
C LEU A 244 -0.95 -13.68 -24.82
N THR A 245 -0.58 -14.33 -25.93
CA THR A 245 -0.91 -13.90 -27.29
C THR A 245 -2.36 -14.28 -27.61
N GLU A 246 -2.94 -13.72 -28.69
CA GLU A 246 -4.26 -14.10 -29.17
C GLU A 246 -4.30 -15.60 -29.59
N GLU A 247 -3.22 -16.12 -30.14
CA GLU A 247 -3.10 -17.55 -30.51
C GLU A 247 -3.11 -18.44 -29.25
N GLN A 248 -2.35 -18.08 -28.22
CA GLN A 248 -2.32 -18.78 -26.95
C GLN A 248 -3.67 -18.70 -26.23
N LEU A 249 -4.39 -17.56 -26.26
CA LEU A 249 -5.75 -17.45 -25.74
C LEU A 249 -6.72 -18.37 -26.49
N ASN A 250 -6.64 -18.40 -27.83
CA ASN A 250 -7.46 -19.32 -28.65
C ASN A 250 -7.18 -20.78 -28.32
N LYS A 251 -5.89 -21.16 -28.23
CA LYS A 251 -5.46 -22.51 -27.85
C LYS A 251 -6.01 -22.91 -26.48
N PHE A 252 -5.87 -21.99 -25.49
CA PHE A 252 -6.37 -22.20 -24.14
C PHE A 252 -7.90 -22.32 -24.07
N TYR A 253 -8.64 -21.46 -24.75
CA TYR A 253 -10.11 -21.48 -24.74
C TYR A 253 -10.70 -22.66 -25.41
N LYS A 254 -10.14 -23.09 -26.58
CA LYS A 254 -10.62 -24.22 -27.37
C LYS A 254 -10.20 -25.61 -26.84
N HIS A 255 -9.30 -25.62 -25.86
CA HIS A 255 -8.81 -26.90 -25.29
C HIS A 255 -9.95 -27.69 -24.63
N ILE A 256 -10.02 -28.98 -24.94
CA ILE A 256 -10.94 -29.92 -24.31
C ILE A 256 -10.34 -30.38 -22.98
N ILE A 257 -10.94 -29.95 -21.89
CA ILE A 257 -10.46 -30.24 -20.54
C ILE A 257 -10.70 -31.74 -20.24
N THR A 258 -9.68 -32.42 -19.74
CA THR A 258 -9.71 -33.81 -19.32
C THR A 258 -9.61 -33.97 -17.81
N GLY A 259 -10.15 -35.03 -17.26
CA GLY A 259 -10.13 -35.35 -15.84
C GLY A 259 -11.42 -35.98 -15.34
N THR A 260 -11.61 -36.01 -14.04
CA THR A 260 -12.89 -36.44 -13.44
C THR A 260 -14.00 -35.42 -13.74
N GLU A 261 -15.26 -35.84 -13.72
CA GLU A 261 -16.41 -34.97 -13.96
C GLU A 261 -16.37 -33.68 -13.10
N ARG A 262 -16.00 -33.81 -11.81
CA ARG A 262 -15.84 -32.69 -10.90
C ARG A 262 -14.70 -31.75 -11.33
N GLN A 263 -13.57 -32.29 -11.81
CA GLN A 263 -12.46 -31.50 -12.31
C GLN A 263 -12.83 -30.79 -13.61
N ILE A 264 -13.48 -31.49 -14.56
CA ILE A 264 -13.93 -30.92 -15.84
C ILE A 264 -14.84 -29.71 -15.57
N LYS A 265 -15.84 -29.86 -14.67
CA LYS A 265 -16.74 -28.74 -14.30
C LYS A 265 -15.97 -27.55 -13.71
N LYS A 266 -15.11 -27.81 -12.73
CA LYS A 266 -14.29 -26.76 -12.07
C LYS A 266 -13.37 -26.09 -13.07
N TYR A 267 -12.64 -26.85 -13.88
CA TYR A 267 -11.64 -26.31 -14.79
C TYR A 267 -12.27 -25.56 -15.96
N THR A 268 -13.44 -25.99 -16.43
CA THR A 268 -14.23 -25.28 -17.43
C THR A 268 -14.66 -23.92 -16.92
N GLU A 269 -15.16 -23.83 -15.69
CA GLU A 269 -15.50 -22.55 -15.09
C GLU A 269 -14.27 -21.64 -14.97
N ILE A 270 -13.15 -22.15 -14.44
CA ILE A 270 -11.91 -21.39 -14.25
C ILE A 270 -11.37 -20.90 -15.60
N ARG A 271 -11.37 -21.74 -16.64
CA ARG A 271 -10.97 -21.37 -18.00
C ARG A 271 -11.83 -20.22 -18.53
N ASP A 272 -13.13 -20.38 -18.50
CA ASP A 272 -14.07 -19.41 -19.07
C ASP A 272 -13.98 -18.05 -18.34
N LEU A 273 -13.90 -18.07 -17.02
CA LEU A 273 -13.75 -16.82 -16.23
C LEU A 273 -12.39 -16.17 -16.39
N PHE A 274 -11.31 -16.94 -16.60
CA PHE A 274 -10.02 -16.39 -16.94
C PHE A 274 -10.04 -15.73 -18.34
N ILE A 275 -10.68 -16.36 -19.33
CA ILE A 275 -10.89 -15.78 -20.66
C ILE A 275 -11.72 -14.50 -20.55
N LEU A 276 -12.84 -14.53 -19.82
CA LEU A 276 -13.62 -13.31 -19.58
C LEU A 276 -12.74 -12.21 -18.96
N GLN A 277 -11.92 -12.54 -17.98
CA GLN A 277 -11.01 -11.59 -17.36
C GLN A 277 -9.97 -11.04 -18.35
N CYS A 278 -9.51 -11.84 -19.33
CA CYS A 278 -8.66 -11.39 -20.44
C CYS A 278 -9.40 -10.45 -21.40
N LEU A 279 -10.72 -10.59 -21.55
CA LEU A 279 -11.52 -9.76 -22.44
C LEU A 279 -11.95 -8.43 -21.81
N VAL A 280 -12.11 -8.39 -20.48
CA VAL A 280 -12.59 -7.19 -19.77
C VAL A 280 -11.50 -6.46 -18.98
N GLY A 281 -10.33 -7.06 -18.81
CA GLY A 281 -9.16 -6.46 -18.18
C GLY A 281 -9.30 -6.11 -16.70
N GLN A 282 -10.29 -6.62 -15.98
CA GLN A 282 -10.55 -6.28 -14.58
C GLN A 282 -9.77 -7.13 -13.58
N ARG A 283 -9.61 -6.63 -12.33
CA ARG A 283 -9.02 -7.42 -11.26
C ARG A 283 -9.97 -8.52 -10.82
N ILE A 284 -9.45 -9.68 -10.40
CA ILE A 284 -10.28 -10.79 -9.94
C ILE A 284 -11.33 -10.37 -8.89
N GLY A 285 -11.01 -9.45 -7.99
CA GLY A 285 -11.96 -8.96 -6.99
C GLY A 285 -13.11 -8.12 -7.55
N ASP A 286 -12.99 -7.63 -8.78
CA ASP A 286 -14.02 -6.84 -9.46
C ASP A 286 -14.85 -7.68 -10.43
N MET A 287 -14.41 -8.91 -10.76
CA MET A 287 -15.09 -9.77 -11.77
C MET A 287 -16.51 -10.17 -11.36
N GLN A 288 -16.76 -10.37 -10.07
CA GLN A 288 -18.11 -10.74 -9.58
C GLN A 288 -19.18 -9.71 -9.94
N LYS A 289 -18.77 -8.44 -10.13
CA LYS A 289 -19.67 -7.35 -10.49
C LYS A 289 -20.36 -7.51 -11.83
N PHE A 290 -19.79 -8.31 -12.72
CA PHE A 290 -20.40 -8.66 -14.02
C PHE A 290 -21.59 -9.62 -13.88
N PHE A 291 -21.77 -10.27 -12.73
CA PHE A 291 -22.77 -11.33 -12.51
C PHE A 291 -23.81 -11.00 -11.44
N ASN A 292 -23.56 -10.02 -10.57
CA ASN A 292 -24.43 -9.71 -9.43
C ASN A 292 -25.20 -8.38 -9.56
N GLY A 293 -25.21 -7.79 -10.75
CA GLY A 293 -25.92 -6.53 -11.01
C GLY A 293 -25.20 -5.27 -10.50
N ASP A 294 -23.99 -5.38 -9.92
CA ASP A 294 -23.18 -4.20 -9.52
C ASP A 294 -22.48 -3.56 -10.75
N ASN A 295 -23.20 -3.43 -11.85
CA ASN A 295 -22.73 -2.89 -13.11
C ASN A 295 -23.83 -2.08 -13.79
N GLU A 296 -23.45 -1.23 -14.72
CA GLU A 296 -24.35 -0.47 -15.58
C GLU A 296 -24.06 -0.83 -17.03
N MET A 297 -25.07 -1.33 -17.75
CA MET A 297 -24.95 -1.70 -19.15
C MET A 297 -25.50 -0.56 -20.01
N ASP A 298 -24.74 -0.17 -21.00
CA ASP A 298 -25.16 0.74 -22.08
C ASP A 298 -25.25 -0.09 -23.37
N GLU A 299 -26.46 -0.44 -23.75
CA GLU A 299 -26.72 -1.29 -24.92
C GLU A 299 -26.44 -0.56 -26.22
N GLU A 300 -26.68 0.76 -26.29
CA GLU A 300 -26.42 1.58 -27.47
C GLU A 300 -24.92 1.70 -27.75
N ALA A 301 -24.13 1.99 -26.71
CA ALA A 301 -22.66 2.03 -26.80
C ALA A 301 -22.03 0.63 -26.82
N GLY A 302 -22.76 -0.43 -26.48
CA GLY A 302 -22.23 -1.80 -26.34
C GLY A 302 -21.20 -1.92 -25.25
N THR A 303 -21.33 -1.18 -24.13
CA THR A 303 -20.38 -1.14 -23.04
C THR A 303 -20.99 -1.54 -21.70
N ILE A 304 -20.15 -1.97 -20.78
CA ILE A 304 -20.50 -2.21 -19.38
C ILE A 304 -19.59 -1.40 -18.48
N SER A 305 -20.16 -0.73 -17.47
CA SER A 305 -19.42 0.07 -16.48
C SER A 305 -19.45 -0.60 -15.11
N ILE A 306 -18.33 -0.54 -14.41
CA ILE A 306 -18.22 -0.98 -13.02
C ILE A 306 -17.43 0.02 -12.18
N ILE A 307 -17.75 0.15 -10.89
CA ILE A 307 -16.94 0.87 -9.91
C ILE A 307 -15.96 -0.13 -9.27
N GLN A 308 -14.66 0.05 -9.44
CA GLN A 308 -13.66 -0.87 -8.91
C GLN A 308 -13.59 -0.84 -7.38
N GLN A 309 -13.46 -2.01 -6.75
CA GLN A 309 -13.42 -2.13 -5.29
C GLN A 309 -12.22 -1.42 -4.65
N LYS A 310 -11.04 -1.57 -5.26
CA LYS A 310 -9.76 -1.10 -4.70
C LYS A 310 -9.55 0.41 -4.89
N THR A 311 -9.76 0.91 -6.12
CA THR A 311 -9.44 2.29 -6.51
C THR A 311 -10.66 3.21 -6.48
N LYS A 312 -11.87 2.65 -6.39
CA LYS A 312 -13.13 3.38 -6.54
C LYS A 312 -13.28 4.08 -7.91
N ALA A 313 -12.38 3.80 -8.84
CA ALA A 313 -12.45 4.31 -10.20
C ALA A 313 -13.56 3.60 -10.99
N ARG A 314 -14.25 4.34 -11.86
CA ARG A 314 -15.18 3.79 -12.85
C ARG A 314 -14.38 3.24 -14.03
N ALA A 315 -14.62 2.01 -14.41
CA ALA A 315 -14.10 1.39 -15.62
C ALA A 315 -15.25 1.23 -16.61
N ILE A 316 -15.03 1.61 -17.88
CA ILE A 316 -15.99 1.48 -18.98
C ILE A 316 -15.39 0.51 -19.99
N ILE A 317 -16.02 -0.63 -20.20
CA ILE A 317 -15.46 -1.78 -20.90
C ILE A 317 -16.35 -2.13 -22.07
N PRO A 318 -15.80 -2.27 -23.31
CA PRO A 318 -16.57 -2.77 -24.42
C PRO A 318 -16.95 -4.24 -24.19
N LEU A 319 -18.22 -4.55 -24.38
CA LEU A 319 -18.75 -5.89 -24.14
C LEU A 319 -18.71 -6.71 -25.44
N LEU A 320 -17.59 -7.41 -25.63
CA LEU A 320 -17.35 -8.26 -26.80
C LEU A 320 -18.32 -9.46 -26.83
N PRO A 321 -18.66 -10.03 -28.00
CA PRO A 321 -19.61 -11.14 -28.12
C PRO A 321 -19.29 -12.33 -27.21
N LEU A 322 -18.03 -12.78 -27.17
CA LEU A 322 -17.61 -13.88 -26.30
C LEU A 322 -17.73 -13.51 -24.81
N ALA A 323 -17.51 -12.26 -24.45
CA ALA A 323 -17.70 -11.82 -23.07
C ALA A 323 -19.17 -11.89 -22.67
N LYS A 324 -20.11 -11.46 -23.55
CA LYS A 324 -21.56 -11.58 -23.36
C LYS A 324 -21.95 -13.05 -23.17
N GLU A 325 -21.48 -13.94 -24.04
CA GLU A 325 -21.74 -15.37 -23.97
C GLU A 325 -21.33 -15.96 -22.61
N ILE A 326 -20.10 -15.69 -22.17
CA ILE A 326 -19.61 -16.20 -20.88
C ILE A 326 -20.41 -15.61 -19.71
N ILE A 327 -20.74 -14.31 -19.72
CA ILE A 327 -21.55 -13.69 -18.67
C ILE A 327 -22.91 -14.38 -18.60
N SER A 328 -23.62 -14.53 -19.71
CA SER A 328 -24.92 -15.21 -19.75
C SER A 328 -24.87 -16.68 -19.33
N LYS A 329 -23.79 -17.39 -19.69
CA LYS A 329 -23.57 -18.78 -19.27
C LYS A 329 -23.53 -18.96 -17.76
N TYR A 330 -23.01 -17.98 -17.03
CA TYR A 330 -22.78 -18.02 -15.59
C TYR A 330 -23.69 -17.08 -14.80
N GLU A 331 -24.63 -16.42 -15.44
CA GLU A 331 -25.61 -15.57 -14.78
C GLU A 331 -26.41 -16.34 -13.72
N ASN A 332 -26.59 -15.73 -12.55
CA ASN A 332 -27.28 -16.32 -11.40
C ASN A 332 -26.69 -17.65 -10.89
N LYS A 333 -25.47 -17.99 -11.25
CA LYS A 333 -24.74 -19.17 -10.76
C LYS A 333 -23.76 -18.79 -9.67
N GLU A 334 -23.66 -19.65 -8.69
CA GLU A 334 -22.65 -19.52 -7.64
C GLU A 334 -21.30 -20.00 -8.17
N LEU A 335 -20.37 -19.05 -8.38
CA LEU A 335 -19.10 -19.29 -9.07
C LEU A 335 -18.02 -19.74 -8.09
N LEU A 336 -17.40 -20.90 -8.35
CA LEU A 336 -16.25 -21.43 -7.60
C LEU A 336 -15.04 -20.51 -7.67
N TYR A 337 -14.86 -19.80 -8.79
CA TYR A 337 -13.78 -18.84 -9.02
C TYR A 337 -13.67 -17.75 -7.94
N TYR A 338 -14.78 -17.40 -7.30
CA TYR A 338 -14.83 -16.37 -6.26
C TYR A 338 -14.90 -16.93 -4.84
N LYS A 339 -15.42 -18.13 -4.68
CA LYS A 339 -15.50 -18.82 -3.38
C LYS A 339 -14.17 -19.39 -2.95
N GLU A 340 -13.40 -19.91 -3.89
CA GLU A 340 -12.14 -20.58 -3.62
C GLU A 340 -11.03 -19.58 -3.28
N ARG A 341 -10.04 -20.03 -2.52
CA ARG A 341 -8.83 -19.26 -2.27
C ARG A 341 -8.09 -19.03 -3.60
N LYS A 342 -7.57 -17.82 -3.80
CA LYS A 342 -6.81 -17.46 -5.02
C LYS A 342 -5.68 -18.44 -5.37
N SER A 343 -5.07 -19.08 -4.39
CA SER A 343 -4.06 -20.12 -4.62
C SER A 343 -4.64 -21.32 -5.34
N ILE A 344 -5.82 -21.79 -4.92
CA ILE A 344 -6.51 -22.94 -5.52
C ILE A 344 -6.93 -22.62 -6.96
N VAL A 345 -7.43 -21.42 -7.20
CA VAL A 345 -7.79 -20.94 -8.55
C VAL A 345 -6.55 -20.88 -9.44
N ASN A 346 -5.44 -20.33 -8.93
CA ASN A 346 -4.21 -20.23 -9.72
C ASN A 346 -3.58 -21.60 -10.02
N GLU A 347 -3.64 -22.56 -9.09
CA GLU A 347 -3.16 -23.92 -9.37
C GLU A 347 -4.01 -24.59 -10.45
N ALA A 348 -5.34 -24.55 -10.33
CA ALA A 348 -6.22 -25.10 -11.37
C ALA A 348 -6.05 -24.40 -12.72
N LEU A 349 -5.81 -23.08 -12.74
CA LEU A 349 -5.50 -22.33 -13.96
C LEU A 349 -4.22 -22.84 -14.64
N LYS A 350 -3.16 -23.15 -13.85
CA LYS A 350 -1.91 -23.71 -14.37
C LYS A 350 -2.12 -25.11 -14.94
N GLU A 351 -2.88 -25.95 -14.25
CA GLU A 351 -3.21 -27.29 -14.73
C GLU A 351 -3.98 -27.28 -16.08
N VAL A 352 -4.96 -26.36 -16.20
CA VAL A 352 -5.67 -26.18 -17.49
C VAL A 352 -4.73 -25.67 -18.58
N ALA A 353 -3.82 -24.76 -18.24
CA ALA A 353 -2.86 -24.21 -19.19
C ALA A 353 -1.80 -25.24 -19.63
N GLU A 354 -1.40 -26.13 -18.71
CA GLU A 354 -0.54 -27.27 -19.02
C GLU A 354 -1.23 -28.24 -19.96
N GLN A 355 -2.48 -28.66 -19.69
CA GLN A 355 -3.30 -29.48 -20.57
C GLN A 355 -3.45 -28.83 -21.95
N ALA A 356 -3.61 -27.52 -22.01
CA ALA A 356 -3.69 -26.75 -23.25
C ALA A 356 -2.34 -26.62 -23.98
N GLY A 357 -1.24 -27.16 -23.43
CA GLY A 357 0.10 -27.10 -24.02
C GLY A 357 0.67 -25.68 -24.10
N LEU A 358 0.47 -24.87 -23.08
CA LEU A 358 1.15 -23.57 -22.93
C LEU A 358 2.49 -23.76 -22.22
N ASP A 359 3.39 -24.47 -22.83
CA ASP A 359 4.64 -24.97 -22.27
C ASP A 359 5.90 -24.25 -22.77
N GLU A 360 5.74 -23.17 -23.54
CA GLU A 360 6.88 -22.40 -24.06
C GLU A 360 7.81 -21.98 -22.91
N PRO A 361 9.14 -22.15 -23.04
CA PRO A 361 10.10 -21.83 -22.02
C PRO A 361 10.25 -20.31 -21.86
N ILE A 362 10.00 -19.79 -20.67
CA ILE A 362 10.19 -18.40 -20.31
C ILE A 362 11.43 -18.26 -19.41
N THR A 363 12.45 -17.56 -19.89
CA THR A 363 13.63 -17.24 -19.11
C THR A 363 13.49 -15.85 -18.49
N TYR A 364 13.64 -15.79 -17.17
CA TYR A 364 13.60 -14.55 -16.40
C TYR A 364 14.70 -14.55 -15.35
N GLU A 365 14.92 -13.39 -14.73
CA GLU A 365 15.94 -13.23 -13.69
C GLU A 365 15.32 -12.65 -12.42
N GLU A 366 15.71 -13.20 -11.28
CA GLU A 366 15.26 -12.75 -9.96
C GLU A 366 16.46 -12.69 -9.02
N ASN A 367 16.75 -11.49 -8.49
CA ASN A 367 17.92 -11.21 -7.66
C ASN A 367 19.28 -11.66 -8.27
N GLY A 368 19.41 -11.54 -9.60
CA GLY A 368 20.61 -11.95 -10.34
C GLY A 368 20.69 -13.45 -10.64
N ILE A 369 19.65 -14.22 -10.32
CA ILE A 369 19.57 -15.66 -10.58
C ILE A 369 18.65 -15.91 -11.78
N LYS A 370 19.18 -16.44 -12.86
CA LYS A 370 18.43 -16.83 -14.04
C LYS A 370 17.62 -18.11 -13.79
N GLN A 371 16.37 -18.08 -14.20
CA GLN A 371 15.45 -19.20 -14.13
C GLN A 371 14.73 -19.37 -15.46
N THR A 372 14.43 -20.62 -15.81
CA THR A 372 13.60 -20.94 -16.97
C THR A 372 12.46 -21.83 -16.51
N GLN A 373 11.24 -21.41 -16.80
CA GLN A 373 10.04 -22.17 -16.47
C GLN A 373 9.08 -22.17 -17.66
N PRO A 374 8.25 -23.21 -17.84
CA PRO A 374 7.22 -23.21 -18.87
C PRO A 374 6.17 -22.13 -18.56
N LEU A 375 5.60 -21.53 -19.60
CA LEU A 375 4.65 -20.43 -19.53
C LEU A 375 3.50 -20.70 -18.56
N TYR A 376 2.92 -21.93 -18.59
CA TYR A 376 1.80 -22.29 -17.72
C TYR A 376 2.09 -22.10 -16.22
N LYS A 377 3.34 -22.35 -15.76
CA LYS A 377 3.74 -22.19 -14.35
C LYS A 377 3.72 -20.73 -13.89
N LEU A 378 3.85 -19.80 -14.82
CA LEU A 378 3.85 -18.35 -14.54
C LEU A 378 2.46 -17.74 -14.59
N LEU A 379 1.45 -18.48 -15.05
CA LEU A 379 0.07 -17.97 -15.14
C LEU A 379 -0.57 -17.85 -13.75
N HIS A 380 -1.30 -16.76 -13.59
CA HIS A 380 -2.13 -16.48 -12.44
C HIS A 380 -3.27 -15.51 -12.84
N THR A 381 -4.27 -15.34 -11.99
CA THR A 381 -5.45 -14.52 -12.30
C THR A 381 -5.11 -13.08 -12.71
N HIS A 382 -4.00 -12.50 -12.22
CA HIS A 382 -3.59 -11.15 -12.64
C HIS A 382 -2.98 -11.10 -14.05
N THR A 383 -2.48 -12.25 -14.56
CA THR A 383 -1.99 -12.39 -15.95
C THR A 383 -3.07 -12.00 -16.95
N ALA A 384 -4.34 -12.33 -16.67
CA ALA A 384 -5.46 -11.95 -17.54
C ALA A 384 -5.54 -10.45 -17.79
N ARG A 385 -5.47 -9.64 -16.73
CA ARG A 385 -5.47 -8.18 -16.86
C ARG A 385 -4.23 -7.67 -17.60
N HIS A 386 -3.09 -8.27 -17.36
CA HIS A 386 -1.85 -7.95 -18.07
C HIS A 386 -1.96 -8.28 -19.56
N THR A 387 -2.54 -9.43 -19.90
CA THR A 387 -2.84 -9.87 -21.24
C THR A 387 -3.75 -8.88 -21.98
N PHE A 388 -4.86 -8.47 -21.35
CA PHE A 388 -5.76 -7.45 -21.91
C PHE A 388 -5.02 -6.18 -22.29
N ILE A 389 -4.28 -5.59 -21.34
CA ILE A 389 -3.52 -4.36 -21.58
C ILE A 389 -2.50 -4.56 -22.70
N THR A 390 -1.76 -5.66 -22.68
CA THR A 390 -0.72 -5.93 -23.68
C THR A 390 -1.30 -6.09 -25.09
N ILE A 391 -2.43 -6.78 -25.23
CA ILE A 391 -3.11 -6.94 -26.52
C ILE A 391 -3.60 -5.58 -27.04
N LEU A 392 -4.25 -4.77 -26.21
CA LEU A 392 -4.69 -3.41 -26.59
C LEU A 392 -3.52 -2.53 -27.01
N CYS A 393 -2.41 -2.58 -26.24
CA CYS A 393 -1.20 -1.85 -26.57
C CYS A 393 -0.59 -2.29 -27.91
N ARG A 394 -0.55 -3.61 -28.20
CA ARG A 394 -0.09 -4.15 -29.49
C ARG A 394 -0.97 -3.74 -30.65
N LYS A 395 -2.28 -3.70 -30.44
CA LYS A 395 -3.27 -3.23 -31.43
C LYS A 395 -3.24 -1.71 -31.66
N GLY A 396 -2.45 -0.98 -30.89
CA GLY A 396 -2.31 0.48 -31.04
C GLY A 396 -3.40 1.31 -30.39
N ILE A 397 -4.21 0.71 -29.53
CA ILE A 397 -5.25 1.47 -28.79
C ILE A 397 -4.57 2.54 -27.93
N PRO A 398 -5.06 3.80 -27.95
CA PRO A 398 -4.51 4.91 -27.18
C PRO A 398 -4.47 4.57 -25.68
N LYS A 399 -3.44 5.06 -24.98
CA LYS A 399 -3.24 4.80 -23.55
C LYS A 399 -4.41 5.30 -22.71
N GLU A 400 -4.96 6.43 -23.08
CA GLU A 400 -6.10 7.09 -22.45
C GLU A 400 -7.34 6.18 -22.50
N THR A 401 -7.59 5.53 -23.64
CA THR A 401 -8.66 4.55 -23.80
C THR A 401 -8.42 3.31 -22.93
N VAL A 402 -7.18 2.82 -22.88
CA VAL A 402 -6.81 1.68 -22.01
C VAL A 402 -7.01 2.02 -20.53
N ILE A 403 -6.71 3.25 -20.11
CA ILE A 403 -6.95 3.73 -18.74
C ILE A 403 -8.44 3.68 -18.40
N ILE A 404 -9.30 4.20 -19.28
CA ILE A 404 -10.76 4.19 -19.10
C ILE A 404 -11.28 2.77 -18.94
N ALA A 405 -10.84 1.85 -19.83
CA ALA A 405 -11.27 0.46 -19.80
C ALA A 405 -10.75 -0.30 -18.57
N THR A 406 -9.58 0.04 -18.10
CA THR A 406 -8.95 -0.67 -16.98
C THR A 406 -9.14 0.00 -15.61
N GLY A 407 -9.62 1.25 -15.57
CA GLY A 407 -9.77 2.02 -14.32
C GLY A 407 -8.43 2.27 -13.61
N HIS A 408 -7.36 2.56 -14.34
CA HIS A 408 -6.10 3.03 -13.76
C HIS A 408 -6.18 4.54 -13.48
N GLU A 409 -5.51 4.99 -12.42
CA GLU A 409 -5.46 6.41 -12.05
C GLU A 409 -4.51 7.22 -12.95
N ASP A 410 -3.45 6.56 -13.47
CA ASP A 410 -2.45 7.20 -14.33
C ASP A 410 -1.91 6.24 -15.41
N THR A 411 -1.12 6.79 -16.33
CA THR A 411 -0.50 6.03 -17.44
C THR A 411 0.69 5.18 -17.02
N LYS A 412 1.30 5.41 -15.85
CA LYS A 412 2.58 4.79 -15.43
C LYS A 412 2.61 3.27 -15.55
N MET A 413 1.49 2.60 -15.19
CA MET A 413 1.40 1.16 -15.32
C MET A 413 1.32 0.70 -16.78
N ILE A 414 0.62 1.47 -17.60
CA ILE A 414 0.47 1.21 -19.03
C ILE A 414 1.77 1.55 -19.78
N ASP A 415 2.46 2.62 -19.38
CA ASP A 415 3.77 2.99 -19.93
C ASP A 415 4.80 1.88 -19.74
N LYS A 416 4.77 1.18 -18.61
CA LYS A 416 5.61 0.00 -18.38
C LYS A 416 5.31 -1.10 -19.41
N VAL A 417 4.04 -1.39 -19.69
CA VAL A 417 3.67 -2.38 -20.70
C VAL A 417 4.11 -1.93 -22.09
N TYR A 418 3.92 -0.66 -22.44
CA TYR A 418 4.40 -0.12 -23.72
C TYR A 418 5.93 -0.17 -23.84
N SER A 419 6.68 0.06 -22.76
CA SER A 419 8.14 -0.02 -22.79
C SER A 419 8.66 -1.43 -23.07
N HIS A 420 7.89 -2.46 -22.71
CA HIS A 420 8.22 -3.89 -22.90
C HIS A 420 7.78 -4.45 -24.24
N LEU A 421 7.08 -3.66 -25.11
CA LEU A 421 6.82 -4.08 -26.48
C LEU A 421 8.16 -4.32 -27.20
N ASN A 422 8.29 -5.47 -27.85
CA ASN A 422 9.50 -5.80 -28.61
C ASN A 422 9.69 -4.86 -29.83
N SER A 423 10.88 -4.87 -30.40
CA SER A 423 11.20 -4.00 -31.55
C SER A 423 10.29 -4.26 -32.74
N LYS A 424 9.84 -5.49 -32.98
CA LYS A 424 8.90 -5.83 -34.06
C LYS A 424 7.52 -5.21 -33.81
N ASP A 425 6.99 -5.31 -32.57
CA ASP A 425 5.72 -4.68 -32.20
C ASP A 425 5.78 -3.16 -32.34
N LYS A 426 6.90 -2.53 -31.93
CA LYS A 426 7.14 -1.09 -32.08
C LYS A 426 7.21 -0.67 -33.58
N ALA A 427 7.95 -1.41 -34.38
CA ALA A 427 8.05 -1.17 -35.83
C ALA A 427 6.70 -1.31 -36.53
N LYS A 428 5.93 -2.36 -36.21
CA LYS A 428 4.57 -2.56 -36.75
C LYS A 428 3.62 -1.44 -36.37
N LYS A 429 3.71 -0.95 -35.14
CA LYS A 429 2.90 0.18 -34.68
C LYS A 429 3.23 1.47 -35.41
N VAL A 430 4.52 1.79 -35.59
CA VAL A 430 4.96 2.94 -36.37
C VAL A 430 4.47 2.79 -37.83
N SER A 431 4.72 1.63 -38.45
CA SER A 431 4.25 1.38 -39.83
C SER A 431 2.75 1.57 -40.00
N ASN A 432 1.93 1.04 -39.04
CA ASN A 432 0.47 1.20 -39.14
C ASN A 432 0.02 2.65 -38.93
N ALA A 433 0.65 3.40 -38.04
CA ALA A 433 0.35 4.82 -37.82
C ALA A 433 0.66 5.64 -39.09
N PHE A 434 1.78 5.34 -39.76
CA PHE A 434 2.13 6.02 -41.00
C PHE A 434 1.30 5.59 -42.23
N LYS A 435 0.80 4.34 -42.24
CA LYS A 435 -0.13 3.87 -43.30
C LYS A 435 -1.47 4.61 -43.30
N SER A 436 -1.90 5.14 -42.16
CA SER A 436 -3.12 5.93 -42.08
C SER A 436 -2.97 7.37 -42.61
N LEU A 437 -1.75 7.82 -42.86
CA LEU A 437 -1.44 9.12 -43.50
C LEU A 437 -1.52 9.01 -45.04
N ASN A 438 -2.71 8.66 -45.55
CA ASN A 438 -2.90 8.35 -46.95
C ASN A 438 -2.99 9.57 -47.90
N ASN A 439 -2.93 10.80 -47.38
CA ASN A 439 -3.09 12.02 -48.17
C ASN A 439 -1.93 13.00 -47.99
N GLY A 440 -1.55 13.70 -49.05
CA GLY A 440 -0.55 14.77 -49.07
C GLY A 440 0.89 14.31 -49.30
N ILE A 441 1.83 15.13 -48.88
CA ILE A 441 3.28 14.99 -49.14
C ILE A 441 3.87 13.64 -48.70
N PHE A 442 3.28 12.99 -47.71
CA PHE A 442 3.72 11.67 -47.21
C PHE A 442 3.45 10.52 -48.22
N ASN A 443 2.71 10.78 -49.30
CA ASN A 443 2.39 9.78 -50.35
C ASN A 443 2.93 10.15 -51.74
N MET A 444 3.64 11.27 -51.88
CA MET A 444 4.13 11.76 -53.18
C MET A 444 5.19 10.89 -53.84
N GLY A 445 5.83 9.95 -53.13
CA GLY A 445 6.89 9.09 -53.71
C GLY A 445 6.46 8.02 -54.72
N LYS A 446 5.14 7.87 -54.99
CA LYS A 446 4.61 6.84 -55.93
C LYS A 446 4.10 7.43 -57.26
N MET A 447 3.96 8.73 -57.38
CA MET A 447 3.37 9.35 -58.59
C MET A 447 4.39 9.91 -59.64
N GLU A 448 5.66 10.09 -59.24
CA GLU A 448 6.63 10.76 -60.15
C GLU A 448 7.43 9.84 -61.06
N THR A 449 7.35 8.54 -60.95
CA THR A 449 8.08 7.63 -61.88
C THR A 449 7.37 7.38 -63.20
N ASN A 450 6.10 7.78 -63.39
CA ASN A 450 5.36 7.60 -64.67
C ASN A 450 5.24 8.85 -65.49
N SER A 451 5.65 10.05 -65.04
CA SER A 451 5.51 11.30 -65.82
C SER A 451 6.83 11.83 -66.35
N LEU A 452 7.96 11.20 -66.05
CA LEU A 452 9.26 11.62 -66.57
C LEU A 452 9.75 10.86 -67.81
N ASN A 453 8.96 9.91 -68.36
CA ASN A 453 9.35 9.14 -69.57
C ASN A 453 8.64 9.54 -70.86
N GLU A 454 7.91 10.65 -70.91
CA GLU A 454 7.30 11.16 -72.20
C GLU A 454 7.72 12.60 -72.56
N ALA A 455 8.98 12.90 -72.50
CA ALA A 455 9.49 14.06 -73.23
C ALA A 455 10.33 13.56 -74.45
N LYS A 456 9.67 13.32 -75.54
CA LYS A 456 10.37 13.14 -76.84
C LYS A 456 11.03 14.46 -77.24
N PRO A 457 12.26 14.45 -77.74
CA PRO A 457 12.86 15.63 -78.34
C PRO A 457 12.19 15.93 -79.73
N THR A 458 11.63 17.10 -79.83
CA THR A 458 11.27 17.65 -81.16
C THR A 458 12.56 18.08 -81.88
N ASN A 459 12.92 17.36 -82.94
CA ASN A 459 13.79 17.87 -83.99
C ASN A 459 13.00 18.91 -84.79
N ASP A 460 13.48 20.10 -84.81
CA ASP A 460 13.25 20.99 -85.95
C ASP A 460 14.58 21.62 -86.45
N ALA A 461 14.69 21.64 -87.74
CA ALA A 461 15.73 21.88 -88.69
C ALA A 461 16.54 23.18 -88.55
#